data_20c09164b76680512c07ae253d8f75cc
#
_entry.id   20c09164b76680512c07ae253d8f75cc
#
_cell.length_a   1.000
_cell.length_b   1.000
_cell.length_c   1.000
_cell.angle_alpha   90.00
_cell.angle_beta   90.00
_cell.angle_gamma   90.00
#
_symmetry.space_group_name_H-M   'P 1'
#
loop_
_entity.id
_entity.type
_entity.pdbx_description
1 polymer ?
#
loop_
_entity_poly.entity_id
_entity_poly.type
_entity_poly.pdbx_seq_one_letter_code
_entity_poly.pdbx_strand_id
1 'polypeptide(L)'
;MSRIQVQGVHHITLVGSNRQSAMDFWQGLLGMRFLFEQPNLGNPNENHLYFDPGDGRLITVFTNESRRDDPSPHPRDIGHLEHIAFNVSRATQTQVAERLQARGIPFKSFDRGFMDSIYFSDPNGLRLELACYKFQTPAGVRDADVLVRADAIRRKAGAHHINEQHLADAIEELMTERDGRRS
;
A
#
# COMPACT_ATOMS: atom_id res chain seq x y z
N MET A 1 3.40 30.41 -11.65
CA MET A 1 3.05 30.09 -10.24
C MET A 1 4.13 29.18 -9.67
N SER A 2 4.68 29.50 -8.50
CA SER A 2 5.61 28.60 -7.79
C SER A 2 4.86 27.37 -7.28
N ARG A 3 5.49 26.19 -7.37
CA ARG A 3 4.90 24.92 -6.94
C ARG A 3 5.22 24.67 -5.46
N ILE A 4 4.28 24.09 -4.72
CA ILE A 4 4.57 23.50 -3.42
C ILE A 4 5.15 22.10 -3.69
N GLN A 5 6.43 21.90 -3.35
CA GLN A 5 7.11 20.63 -3.59
C GLN A 5 6.86 19.66 -2.44
N VAL A 6 5.98 18.68 -2.65
CA VAL A 6 5.78 17.55 -1.73
C VAL A 6 6.92 16.54 -1.91
N GLN A 7 7.44 16.00 -0.80
CA GLN A 7 8.57 15.06 -0.79
C GLN A 7 8.15 13.61 -0.50
N GLY A 8 6.87 13.36 -0.23
CA GLY A 8 6.31 12.03 0.03
C GLY A 8 5.16 12.07 1.02
N VAL A 9 4.58 10.92 1.28
CA VAL A 9 3.61 10.73 2.37
C VAL A 9 4.36 10.75 3.69
N HIS A 10 3.92 11.56 4.67
CA HIS A 10 4.48 11.57 6.02
C HIS A 10 3.78 10.53 6.90
N HIS A 11 2.46 10.59 6.96
CA HIS A 11 1.62 9.63 7.67
C HIS A 11 0.20 9.63 7.09
N ILE A 12 -0.55 8.57 7.41
CA ILE A 12 -1.99 8.47 7.14
C ILE A 12 -2.67 8.25 8.48
N THR A 13 -3.64 9.11 8.82
CA THR A 13 -4.42 8.99 10.06
C THR A 13 -5.80 8.42 9.76
N LEU A 14 -6.17 7.39 10.47
CA LEU A 14 -7.43 6.68 10.36
C LEU A 14 -8.27 6.90 11.61
N VAL A 15 -9.58 6.80 11.47
CA VAL A 15 -10.51 6.71 12.60
C VAL A 15 -10.84 5.24 12.79
N GLY A 16 -10.40 4.68 13.91
CA GLY A 16 -10.65 3.30 14.29
C GLY A 16 -11.70 3.18 15.40
N SER A 17 -12.00 1.95 15.75
CA SER A 17 -12.85 1.60 16.88
C SER A 17 -12.08 1.72 18.22
N ASN A 18 -11.88 0.63 18.93
CA ASN A 18 -11.14 0.58 20.19
C ASN A 18 -9.67 0.21 19.98
N ARG A 19 -8.88 0.41 21.01
CA ARG A 19 -7.44 0.13 21.01
C ARG A 19 -7.12 -1.33 20.67
N GLN A 20 -7.84 -2.28 21.29
CA GLN A 20 -7.54 -3.70 21.12
C GLN A 20 -7.72 -4.13 19.66
N SER A 21 -8.82 -3.73 19.02
CA SER A 21 -9.06 -4.01 17.61
C SER A 21 -7.95 -3.45 16.70
N ALA A 22 -7.51 -2.20 16.96
CA ALA A 22 -6.42 -1.60 16.21
C ALA A 22 -5.09 -2.37 16.39
N MET A 23 -4.77 -2.78 17.63
CA MET A 23 -3.55 -3.56 17.91
C MET A 23 -3.58 -4.93 17.26
N ASP A 24 -4.69 -5.66 17.35
CA ASP A 24 -4.84 -6.99 16.79
C ASP A 24 -4.74 -6.97 15.27
N PHE A 25 -5.24 -5.92 14.63
CA PHE A 25 -5.20 -5.77 13.20
C PHE A 25 -3.84 -5.25 12.69
N TRP A 26 -3.43 -4.05 13.09
CA TRP A 26 -2.25 -3.39 12.53
C TRP A 26 -0.95 -4.05 12.96
N GLN A 27 -0.82 -4.42 14.24
CA GLN A 27 0.34 -5.14 14.73
C GLN A 27 0.17 -6.67 14.56
N GLY A 28 -0.97 -7.22 14.98
CA GLY A 28 -1.18 -8.67 15.06
C GLY A 28 -1.33 -9.35 13.70
N LEU A 29 -2.12 -8.78 12.78
CA LEU A 29 -2.32 -9.34 11.44
C LEU A 29 -1.29 -8.82 10.44
N LEU A 30 -1.11 -7.49 10.36
CA LEU A 30 -0.24 -6.88 9.35
C LEU A 30 1.23 -6.81 9.76
N GLY A 31 1.56 -7.11 11.03
CA GLY A 31 2.93 -7.16 11.51
C GLY A 31 3.61 -5.79 11.62
N MET A 32 2.84 -4.70 11.63
CA MET A 32 3.39 -3.36 11.79
C MET A 32 3.92 -3.16 13.21
N ARG A 33 5.07 -2.52 13.33
CA ARG A 33 5.64 -2.21 14.64
C ARG A 33 4.81 -1.13 15.31
N PHE A 34 4.20 -1.43 16.47
CA PHE A 34 3.64 -0.41 17.33
C PHE A 34 4.76 0.43 17.92
N LEU A 35 4.63 1.76 17.84
CA LEU A 35 5.66 2.68 18.32
C LEU A 35 5.29 3.27 19.67
N PHE A 36 4.17 3.95 19.76
CA PHE A 36 3.63 4.57 20.96
C PHE A 36 2.18 4.99 20.74
N GLU A 37 1.55 5.42 21.83
CA GLU A 37 0.25 6.09 21.83
C GLU A 37 0.27 7.30 22.76
N GLN A 38 -0.63 8.22 22.50
CA GLN A 38 -0.87 9.38 23.37
C GLN A 38 -2.32 9.85 23.23
N PRO A 39 -2.86 10.61 24.21
CA PRO A 39 -4.17 11.22 24.07
C PRO A 39 -4.25 12.10 22.82
N ASN A 40 -5.39 12.09 22.13
CA ASN A 40 -5.63 13.01 21.02
C ASN A 40 -5.82 14.43 21.53
N LEU A 41 -4.96 15.35 21.08
CA LEU A 41 -5.03 16.76 21.52
C LEU A 41 -6.34 17.46 21.13
N GLY A 42 -6.97 17.03 20.04
CA GLY A 42 -8.23 17.60 19.54
C GLY A 42 -9.49 16.99 20.18
N ASN A 43 -9.35 15.79 20.76
CA ASN A 43 -10.47 15.08 21.41
C ASN A 43 -9.95 14.21 22.57
N PRO A 44 -10.15 14.64 23.82
CA PRO A 44 -9.60 13.93 24.99
C PRO A 44 -10.24 12.54 25.23
N ASN A 45 -11.31 12.19 24.52
CA ASN A 45 -11.93 10.87 24.60
C ASN A 45 -11.29 9.87 23.62
N GLU A 46 -10.27 10.28 22.87
CA GLU A 46 -9.56 9.45 21.90
C GLU A 46 -8.09 9.31 22.27
N ASN A 47 -7.54 8.13 21.99
CA ASN A 47 -6.11 7.89 21.93
C ASN A 47 -5.64 7.90 20.46
N HIS A 48 -4.41 8.34 20.24
CA HIS A 48 -3.75 8.35 18.94
C HIS A 48 -2.61 7.32 18.94
N LEU A 49 -2.82 6.21 18.27
CA LEU A 49 -1.87 5.11 18.12
C LEU A 49 -0.99 5.32 16.89
N TYR A 50 0.27 4.90 16.96
CA TYR A 50 1.26 5.07 15.89
C TYR A 50 1.90 3.73 15.53
N PHE A 51 1.85 3.36 14.24
CA PHE A 51 2.41 2.12 13.69
C PHE A 51 3.39 2.43 12.55
N ASP A 52 4.47 1.67 12.49
CA ASP A 52 5.47 1.73 11.42
C ASP A 52 5.28 0.52 10.48
N PRO A 53 4.88 0.73 9.22
CA PRO A 53 4.79 -0.34 8.22
C PRO A 53 6.15 -0.83 7.70
N GLY A 54 7.26 -0.17 8.08
CA GLY A 54 8.62 -0.57 7.71
C GLY A 54 9.26 0.24 6.59
N ASP A 55 8.61 1.30 6.11
CA ASP A 55 9.12 2.18 5.04
C ASP A 55 9.51 3.58 5.55
N GLY A 56 9.48 3.79 6.88
CA GLY A 56 9.75 5.07 7.52
C GLY A 56 8.59 6.06 7.44
N ARG A 57 7.42 5.62 7.03
CA ARG A 57 6.16 6.37 7.09
C ARG A 57 5.34 5.85 8.28
N LEU A 58 4.23 6.50 8.59
CA LEU A 58 3.40 6.04 9.70
C LEU A 58 1.95 5.81 9.26
N ILE A 59 1.36 4.76 9.82
CA ILE A 59 -0.08 4.61 9.91
C ILE A 59 -0.45 4.98 11.33
N THR A 60 -1.40 5.88 11.48
CA THR A 60 -1.86 6.30 12.80
C THR A 60 -3.37 6.08 12.92
N VAL A 61 -3.83 5.78 14.12
CA VAL A 61 -5.24 5.44 14.34
C VAL A 61 -5.76 6.19 15.57
N PHE A 62 -6.83 6.96 15.39
CA PHE A 62 -7.62 7.47 16.51
C PHE A 62 -8.55 6.38 17.02
N THR A 63 -8.40 6.00 18.28
CA THR A 63 -9.22 4.98 18.93
C THR A 63 -10.03 5.57 20.08
N ASN A 64 -11.20 4.96 20.36
CA ASN A 64 -12.05 5.30 21.49
C ASN A 64 -12.69 4.03 22.03
N GLU A 65 -12.57 3.76 23.31
CA GLU A 65 -13.03 2.51 23.95
C GLU A 65 -14.55 2.31 23.90
N SER A 66 -15.30 3.38 23.66
CA SER A 66 -16.76 3.30 23.47
C SER A 66 -17.18 2.85 22.07
N ARG A 67 -16.27 2.91 21.07
CA ARG A 67 -16.56 2.50 19.71
C ARG A 67 -16.47 0.98 19.54
N ARG A 68 -17.21 0.45 18.56
CA ARG A 68 -17.17 -0.93 18.13
C ARG A 68 -16.74 -0.99 16.68
N ASP A 69 -16.19 -2.13 16.27
CA ASP A 69 -15.88 -2.37 14.87
C ASP A 69 -17.12 -2.28 14.00
N ASP A 70 -16.98 -1.65 12.85
CA ASP A 70 -18.01 -1.56 11.82
C ASP A 70 -17.42 -2.02 10.47
N PRO A 71 -17.61 -3.29 10.09
CA PRO A 71 -17.08 -3.82 8.84
C PRO A 71 -17.83 -3.35 7.59
N SER A 72 -18.80 -2.45 7.72
CA SER A 72 -19.51 -1.87 6.59
C SER A 72 -18.56 -1.19 5.63
N PRO A 73 -18.64 -1.44 4.32
CA PRO A 73 -17.73 -0.81 3.35
C PRO A 73 -17.83 0.72 3.41
N HIS A 74 -16.69 1.39 3.38
CA HIS A 74 -16.65 2.85 3.30
C HIS A 74 -17.30 3.36 2.02
N PRO A 75 -17.92 4.56 2.05
CA PRO A 75 -18.43 5.23 0.86
C PRO A 75 -17.35 5.37 -0.21
N ARG A 76 -17.74 5.26 -1.48
CA ARG A 76 -16.85 5.38 -2.65
C ARG A 76 -17.18 6.63 -3.46
N ASP A 77 -17.59 7.69 -2.78
CA ASP A 77 -17.92 8.97 -3.40
C ASP A 77 -16.64 9.78 -3.73
N ILE A 78 -16.82 10.82 -4.54
CA ILE A 78 -15.72 11.71 -4.91
C ILE A 78 -15.11 12.34 -3.64
N GLY A 79 -13.76 12.25 -3.55
CA GLY A 79 -12.99 12.76 -2.40
C GLY A 79 -12.76 11.76 -1.28
N HIS A 80 -13.39 10.58 -1.30
CA HIS A 80 -13.11 9.52 -0.35
C HIS A 80 -11.89 8.69 -0.75
N LEU A 81 -11.22 8.12 0.24
CA LEU A 81 -10.14 7.15 0.03
C LEU A 81 -10.74 5.83 -0.46
N GLU A 82 -10.31 5.35 -1.61
CA GLU A 82 -10.78 4.07 -2.15
C GLU A 82 -10.11 2.88 -1.43
N HIS A 83 -8.79 2.92 -1.25
CA HIS A 83 -8.02 1.94 -0.46
C HIS A 83 -6.61 2.47 -0.13
N ILE A 84 -5.93 1.78 0.77
CA ILE A 84 -4.49 1.95 1.03
C ILE A 84 -3.78 0.70 0.54
N ALA A 85 -2.76 0.86 -0.30
CA ALA A 85 -1.93 -0.23 -0.76
C ALA A 85 -0.60 -0.27 -0.01
N PHE A 86 -0.23 -1.45 0.49
CA PHE A 86 1.06 -1.73 1.11
C PHE A 86 1.87 -2.67 0.22
N ASN A 87 3.15 -2.37 0.06
CA ASN A 87 4.06 -3.23 -0.65
C ASN A 87 4.42 -4.45 0.19
N VAL A 88 4.42 -5.63 -0.42
CA VAL A 88 4.86 -6.88 0.18
C VAL A 88 5.83 -7.61 -0.76
N SER A 89 6.67 -8.47 -0.19
CA SER A 89 7.50 -9.35 -1.00
C SER A 89 6.66 -10.42 -1.71
N ARG A 90 7.18 -10.99 -2.80
CA ARG A 90 6.56 -12.14 -3.47
C ARG A 90 6.32 -13.31 -2.50
N ALA A 91 7.28 -13.60 -1.63
CA ALA A 91 7.15 -14.66 -0.64
C ALA A 91 6.02 -14.39 0.35
N THR A 92 5.89 -13.14 0.82
CA THR A 92 4.78 -12.74 1.69
C THR A 92 3.44 -12.86 0.99
N GLN A 93 3.33 -12.36 -0.25
CA GLN A 93 2.10 -12.38 -1.02
C GLN A 93 1.57 -13.80 -1.25
N THR A 94 2.45 -14.77 -1.51
CA THR A 94 2.08 -16.18 -1.67
C THR A 94 1.39 -16.73 -0.42
N GLN A 95 1.75 -16.26 0.78
CA GLN A 95 1.20 -16.72 2.05
C GLN A 95 0.01 -15.91 2.54
N VAL A 96 -0.22 -14.71 1.98
CA VAL A 96 -1.27 -13.80 2.47
C VAL A 96 -2.65 -14.43 2.34
N ALA A 97 -2.96 -15.05 1.21
CA ALA A 97 -4.25 -15.70 0.97
C ALA A 97 -4.55 -16.77 2.03
N GLU A 98 -3.59 -17.64 2.33
CA GLU A 98 -3.72 -18.69 3.36
C GLU A 98 -3.92 -18.10 4.75
N ARG A 99 -3.18 -17.03 5.08
CA ARG A 99 -3.27 -16.35 6.38
C ARG A 99 -4.60 -15.64 6.58
N LEU A 100 -5.14 -15.00 5.55
CA LEU A 100 -6.46 -14.38 5.58
C LEU A 100 -7.57 -15.44 5.70
N GLN A 101 -7.47 -16.51 4.91
CA GLN A 101 -8.41 -17.63 4.97
C GLN A 101 -8.44 -18.28 6.35
N ALA A 102 -7.28 -18.54 6.95
CA ALA A 102 -7.17 -19.12 8.29
C ALA A 102 -7.81 -18.25 9.38
N ARG A 103 -7.99 -16.96 9.13
CA ARG A 103 -8.66 -16.00 10.02
C ARG A 103 -10.11 -15.70 9.63
N GLY A 104 -10.62 -16.34 8.58
CA GLY A 104 -11.97 -16.08 8.07
C GLY A 104 -12.14 -14.69 7.46
N ILE A 105 -11.07 -14.02 7.05
CA ILE A 105 -11.11 -12.69 6.44
C ILE A 105 -11.33 -12.84 4.93
N PRO A 106 -12.44 -12.33 4.37
CA PRO A 106 -12.70 -12.37 2.94
C PRO A 106 -11.68 -11.54 2.15
N PHE A 107 -11.22 -12.05 1.01
CA PHE A 107 -10.28 -11.35 0.15
C PHE A 107 -10.55 -11.62 -1.34
N LYS A 108 -9.98 -10.78 -2.21
CA LYS A 108 -9.97 -10.96 -3.67
C LYS A 108 -8.56 -10.74 -4.21
N SER A 109 -8.12 -11.59 -5.13
CA SER A 109 -6.84 -11.48 -5.81
C SER A 109 -7.01 -11.01 -7.24
N PHE A 110 -6.10 -10.15 -7.71
CA PHE A 110 -6.08 -9.61 -9.07
C PHE A 110 -4.66 -9.56 -9.60
N ASP A 111 -4.50 -9.99 -10.85
CA ASP A 111 -3.33 -9.69 -11.68
C ASP A 111 -3.55 -8.34 -12.37
N ARG A 112 -2.67 -7.37 -12.10
CA ARG A 112 -2.70 -6.02 -12.71
C ARG A 112 -1.73 -5.88 -13.88
N GLY A 113 -1.10 -6.98 -14.32
CA GLY A 113 -0.11 -7.01 -15.38
C GLY A 113 1.29 -6.63 -14.91
N PHE A 114 1.46 -5.55 -14.15
CA PHE A 114 2.74 -5.11 -13.59
C PHE A 114 2.91 -5.40 -12.10
N MET A 115 1.82 -5.76 -11.42
CA MET A 115 1.80 -6.19 -10.03
C MET A 115 0.68 -7.19 -9.77
N ASP A 116 0.84 -7.99 -8.74
CA ASP A 116 -0.21 -8.83 -8.17
C ASP A 116 -0.76 -8.17 -6.91
N SER A 117 -2.09 -8.21 -6.73
CA SER A 117 -2.79 -7.51 -5.67
C SER A 117 -3.75 -8.43 -4.93
N ILE A 118 -3.78 -8.32 -3.59
CA ILE A 118 -4.78 -8.96 -2.74
C ILE A 118 -5.52 -7.87 -1.97
N TYR A 119 -6.85 -7.83 -2.12
CA TYR A 119 -7.73 -6.86 -1.47
C TYR A 119 -8.54 -7.51 -0.35
N PHE A 120 -8.60 -6.86 0.79
CA PHE A 120 -9.43 -7.21 1.95
C PHE A 120 -9.80 -5.95 2.72
N SER A 121 -10.56 -6.06 3.82
CA SER A 121 -10.91 -4.89 4.63
C SER A 121 -10.37 -5.03 6.05
N ASP A 122 -10.09 -3.88 6.67
CA ASP A 122 -9.84 -3.80 8.10
C ASP A 122 -11.15 -4.01 8.89
N PRO A 123 -11.11 -4.11 10.25
CA PRO A 123 -12.31 -4.29 11.08
C PRO A 123 -13.33 -3.15 10.97
N ASN A 124 -12.93 -2.00 10.43
CA ASN A 124 -13.78 -0.81 10.30
C ASN A 124 -14.20 -0.52 8.85
N GLY A 125 -14.11 -1.53 7.96
CA GLY A 125 -14.57 -1.43 6.57
C GLY A 125 -13.63 -0.71 5.61
N LEU A 126 -12.46 -0.24 6.06
CA LEU A 126 -11.45 0.34 5.18
C LEU A 126 -10.87 -0.73 4.26
N ARG A 127 -10.94 -0.52 2.96
CA ARG A 127 -10.34 -1.40 1.98
C ARG A 127 -8.82 -1.25 1.97
N LEU A 128 -8.14 -2.38 2.02
CA LEU A 128 -6.69 -2.48 1.94
C LEU A 128 -6.27 -3.32 0.74
N GLU A 129 -5.06 -3.05 0.25
CA GLU A 129 -4.41 -3.82 -0.79
C GLU A 129 -3.01 -4.23 -0.33
N LEU A 130 -2.65 -5.48 -0.53
CA LEU A 130 -1.26 -5.93 -0.47
C LEU A 130 -0.78 -6.17 -1.89
N ALA A 131 0.17 -5.34 -2.34
CA ALA A 131 0.67 -5.34 -3.70
C ALA A 131 2.11 -5.86 -3.77
N CYS A 132 2.42 -6.62 -4.80
CA CYS A 132 3.78 -7.07 -5.11
C CYS A 132 4.07 -6.80 -6.59
N TYR A 133 5.11 -6.03 -6.88
CA TYR A 133 5.54 -5.83 -8.26
C TYR A 133 6.04 -7.13 -8.90
N LYS A 134 5.78 -7.29 -10.19
CA LYS A 134 6.26 -8.42 -11.00
C LYS A 134 7.67 -8.21 -11.56
N PHE A 135 8.34 -7.14 -11.17
CA PHE A 135 9.71 -6.82 -11.59
C PHE A 135 10.58 -6.47 -10.39
N GLN A 136 11.87 -6.56 -10.60
CA GLN A 136 12.89 -6.03 -9.69
C GLN A 136 13.55 -4.83 -10.35
N THR A 137 13.58 -3.72 -9.65
CA THR A 137 14.19 -2.50 -10.15
C THR A 137 15.71 -2.60 -10.10
N PRO A 138 16.42 -2.35 -11.21
CA PRO A 138 17.88 -2.36 -11.23
C PRO A 138 18.45 -1.30 -10.28
N ALA A 139 19.65 -1.57 -9.74
CA ALA A 139 20.34 -0.63 -8.86
C ALA A 139 20.50 0.75 -9.52
N GLY A 140 20.12 1.80 -8.80
CA GLY A 140 20.19 3.18 -9.28
C GLY A 140 19.03 3.61 -10.19
N VAL A 141 18.04 2.76 -10.42
CA VAL A 141 16.78 3.05 -11.11
C VAL A 141 15.66 3.05 -10.06
N ARG A 142 14.62 3.86 -10.23
CA ARG A 142 13.45 3.85 -9.35
C ARG A 142 12.32 3.04 -9.99
N ASP A 143 11.44 2.47 -9.18
CA ASP A 143 10.23 1.77 -9.66
C ASP A 143 9.41 2.63 -10.61
N ALA A 144 9.27 3.92 -10.30
CA ALA A 144 8.56 4.87 -11.14
C ALA A 144 9.18 5.02 -12.54
N ASP A 145 10.50 4.94 -12.66
CA ASP A 145 11.19 5.06 -13.96
C ASP A 145 10.91 3.82 -14.83
N VAL A 146 10.86 2.63 -14.23
CA VAL A 146 10.46 1.39 -14.92
C VAL A 146 9.02 1.49 -15.40
N LEU A 147 8.09 1.93 -14.54
CA LEU A 147 6.67 2.04 -14.89
C LEU A 147 6.41 3.08 -15.99
N VAL A 148 7.07 4.24 -15.93
CA VAL A 148 6.97 5.29 -16.97
C VAL A 148 7.46 4.75 -18.32
N ARG A 149 8.59 4.04 -18.33
CA ARG A 149 9.15 3.44 -19.56
C ARG A 149 8.24 2.33 -20.09
N ALA A 150 7.77 1.43 -19.24
CA ALA A 150 6.85 0.36 -19.61
C ALA A 150 5.53 0.91 -20.18
N ASP A 151 4.99 2.01 -19.64
CA ASP A 151 3.81 2.67 -20.18
C ASP A 151 4.07 3.27 -21.57
N ALA A 152 5.23 3.85 -21.81
CA ALA A 152 5.60 4.36 -23.12
C ALA A 152 5.68 3.24 -24.18
N ILE A 153 6.29 2.10 -23.83
CA ILE A 153 6.36 0.90 -24.68
C ILE A 153 4.95 0.37 -24.96
N ARG A 154 4.14 0.20 -23.92
CA ARG A 154 2.75 -0.23 -24.01
C ARG A 154 1.95 0.63 -24.99
N ARG A 155 2.04 1.97 -24.86
CA ARG A 155 1.32 2.91 -25.75
C ARG A 155 1.78 2.79 -27.19
N LYS A 156 3.08 2.66 -27.43
CA LYS A 156 3.65 2.46 -28.76
C LYS A 156 3.16 1.16 -29.39
N ALA A 157 2.98 0.11 -28.59
CA ALA A 157 2.43 -1.17 -29.03
C ALA A 157 0.90 -1.19 -29.18
N GLY A 158 0.18 -0.12 -28.80
CA GLY A 158 -1.28 -0.06 -28.83
C GLY A 158 -1.96 -0.99 -27.81
N ALA A 159 -1.23 -1.47 -26.79
CA ALA A 159 -1.77 -2.36 -25.78
C ALA A 159 -2.58 -1.60 -24.71
N HIS A 160 -3.66 -2.21 -24.20
CA HIS A 160 -4.53 -1.61 -23.21
C HIS A 160 -3.86 -1.51 -21.82
N HIS A 161 -3.09 -2.56 -21.43
CA HIS A 161 -2.47 -2.66 -20.11
C HIS A 161 -0.99 -2.98 -20.23
N ILE A 162 -0.21 -2.55 -19.22
CA ILE A 162 1.17 -3.00 -19.03
C ILE A 162 1.14 -4.50 -18.72
N ASN A 163 2.05 -5.25 -19.35
CA ASN A 163 2.29 -6.67 -19.08
C ASN A 163 3.78 -6.91 -18.81
N GLU A 164 4.13 -8.16 -18.52
CA GLU A 164 5.50 -8.55 -18.15
C GLU A 164 6.52 -8.28 -19.29
N GLN A 165 6.12 -8.40 -20.56
CA GLN A 165 7.02 -8.07 -21.69
C GLN A 165 7.37 -6.57 -21.70
N HIS A 166 6.38 -5.69 -21.51
CA HIS A 166 6.64 -4.24 -21.44
C HIS A 166 7.58 -3.88 -20.28
N LEU A 167 7.51 -4.62 -19.15
CA LEU A 167 8.41 -4.43 -18.01
C LEU A 167 9.84 -4.89 -18.34
N ALA A 168 9.97 -6.05 -18.99
CA ALA A 168 11.26 -6.59 -19.41
C ALA A 168 11.97 -5.63 -20.39
N ASP A 169 11.27 -5.18 -21.42
CA ASP A 169 11.78 -4.23 -22.41
C ASP A 169 12.18 -2.90 -21.75
N ALA A 170 11.36 -2.40 -20.83
CA ALA A 170 11.64 -1.17 -20.08
C ALA A 170 12.94 -1.26 -19.26
N ILE A 171 13.14 -2.39 -18.59
CA ILE A 171 14.36 -2.63 -17.80
C ILE A 171 15.57 -2.71 -18.72
N GLU A 172 15.49 -3.43 -19.85
CA GLU A 172 16.57 -3.53 -20.83
C GLU A 172 16.97 -2.16 -21.37
N GLU A 173 16.00 -1.33 -21.80
CA GLU A 173 16.28 0.02 -22.28
C GLU A 173 16.95 0.90 -21.22
N LEU A 174 16.44 0.89 -19.96
CA LEU A 174 17.00 1.67 -18.85
C LEU A 174 18.43 1.24 -18.49
N MET A 175 18.73 -0.06 -18.56
CA MET A 175 20.08 -0.58 -18.31
C MET A 175 21.04 -0.17 -19.43
N THR A 176 20.62 -0.26 -20.69
CA THR A 176 21.42 0.14 -21.85
C THR A 176 21.75 1.63 -21.81
N GLU A 177 20.78 2.49 -21.50
CA GLU A 177 20.98 3.94 -21.35
C GLU A 177 21.98 4.27 -20.22
N ARG A 178 21.91 3.53 -19.11
CA ARG A 178 22.83 3.71 -17.99
C ARG A 178 24.27 3.34 -18.36
N ASP A 179 24.44 2.22 -19.04
CA ASP A 179 25.76 1.73 -19.41
C ASP A 179 26.40 2.60 -20.51
N GLY A 180 25.61 3.12 -21.44
CA GLY A 180 26.05 4.09 -22.44
C GLY A 180 26.43 5.48 -21.87
N ARG A 181 25.99 5.83 -20.66
CA ARG A 181 26.42 7.07 -19.98
C ARG A 181 27.74 6.90 -19.17
N ARG A 182 28.21 5.68 -18.99
CA ARG A 182 29.45 5.36 -18.26
C ARG A 182 30.67 5.14 -19.19
N SER A 183 30.41 5.00 -20.48
CA SER A 183 31.41 4.94 -21.55
C SER A 183 31.71 6.33 -22.12
#